data_56456a1055e3acb77d69be5a15154c76
#
_entry.id   56456a1055e3acb77d69be5a15154c76
#
_cell.length_a   1.000
_cell.length_b   1.000
_cell.length_c   1.000
_cell.angle_alpha   90.00
_cell.angle_beta   90.00
_cell.angle_gamma   90.00
#
_symmetry.space_group_name_H-M   'P 1'
#
loop_
_entity.id
_entity.type
_entity.pdbx_description
1 polymer ?
#
loop_
_entity_poly.entity_id
_entity_poly.type
_entity_poly.pdbx_seq_one_letter_code
_entity_poly.pdbx_strand_id
1 'polypeptide(L)'
;MRTPLTNPFQPGSDVVPDVWAGRVEQLSDWRDVVRPRRRAGLYERGRTILGEPGTGKSSLVRRIARDAARSGDWVTPQLRMPSGADPLKLVASAVLRLADHAGLRATATQRVLQLLDRVEQVAVSGFSLSLRGADGTEPFTALYELLVELGRAAIDQDVVVVIHIDEVQNIADEAALSQLLIALGDALTHETEVSAPGGVLLKRFLPITVYLTGLPDFEDMAGSRKGATFARRFRTTTLTALDEGDLREALQPFVMNEWDTPDDQGGLETVRMEPEAADAVVALCCGEPFLFQLAGERAWNAGSAPAITERDVLAGWRGAEGEASAHVERILNRLPAREHEFVNAMADLPAPERTATTIASRMGMSSATQIGPTSQRLDTVRGIITRGKPYTFRNRAVEAYLTTDWPSTR
;
A
#
# COMPACT_ATOMS: atom_id res chain seq x y z
N MET A 1 -8.86 -11.36 -30.55
CA MET A 1 -8.06 -10.20 -31.06
C MET A 1 -7.76 -9.26 -29.91
N ARG A 2 -6.51 -8.83 -29.72
CA ARG A 2 -6.17 -7.88 -28.64
C ARG A 2 -6.87 -6.55 -28.85
N THR A 3 -7.62 -6.09 -27.86
CA THR A 3 -8.29 -4.79 -27.87
C THR A 3 -8.06 -4.08 -26.55
N PRO A 4 -8.22 -2.75 -26.45
CA PRO A 4 -8.13 -2.05 -25.17
C PRO A 4 -9.14 -2.53 -24.13
N LEU A 5 -10.27 -3.12 -24.57
CA LEU A 5 -11.32 -3.64 -23.66
C LEU A 5 -10.92 -4.96 -22.98
N THR A 6 -10.04 -5.71 -23.61
CA THR A 6 -9.59 -7.03 -23.13
C THR A 6 -8.19 -6.98 -22.51
N ASN A 7 -7.63 -5.78 -22.32
CA ASN A 7 -6.29 -5.59 -21.78
C ASN A 7 -6.23 -5.96 -20.29
N PRO A 8 -5.43 -6.95 -19.87
CA PRO A 8 -5.33 -7.38 -18.49
C PRO A 8 -4.35 -6.53 -17.66
N PHE A 9 -3.57 -5.66 -18.30
CA PHE A 9 -2.66 -4.73 -17.63
C PHE A 9 -3.39 -3.43 -17.30
N GLN A 10 -3.21 -2.95 -16.08
CA GLN A 10 -3.95 -1.78 -15.58
C GLN A 10 -3.01 -0.85 -14.79
N PRO A 11 -2.35 0.11 -15.46
CA PRO A 11 -1.41 1.04 -14.82
C PRO A 11 -2.11 2.15 -14.03
N GLY A 12 -3.25 1.88 -13.43
CA GLY A 12 -4.01 2.84 -12.63
C GLY A 12 -3.69 2.80 -11.15
N SER A 13 -4.05 3.88 -10.43
CA SER A 13 -4.06 3.86 -8.97
C SER A 13 -5.29 3.09 -8.48
N ASP A 14 -5.14 2.38 -7.36
CA ASP A 14 -6.24 1.71 -6.66
C ASP A 14 -6.94 0.61 -7.46
N VAL A 15 -6.28 0.06 -8.45
CA VAL A 15 -6.78 -1.09 -9.20
C VAL A 15 -6.02 -2.35 -8.76
N VAL A 16 -6.68 -3.48 -8.74
CA VAL A 16 -6.03 -4.79 -8.61
C VAL A 16 -5.96 -5.37 -10.01
N PRO A 17 -4.81 -5.29 -10.70
CA PRO A 17 -4.68 -5.79 -12.06
C PRO A 17 -4.79 -7.32 -12.10
N ASP A 18 -5.22 -7.85 -13.23
CA ASP A 18 -5.28 -9.30 -13.44
C ASP A 18 -3.87 -9.90 -13.53
N VAL A 19 -2.94 -9.19 -14.18
CA VAL A 19 -1.52 -9.56 -14.21
C VAL A 19 -0.83 -9.02 -12.96
N TRP A 20 -0.61 -9.90 -12.01
CA TRP A 20 -0.05 -9.54 -10.70
C TRP A 20 1.39 -10.05 -10.55
N ALA A 21 2.31 -9.15 -10.16
CA ALA A 21 3.71 -9.51 -9.92
C ALA A 21 4.07 -9.40 -8.42
N GLY A 22 4.70 -10.44 -7.90
CA GLY A 22 5.30 -10.47 -6.57
C GLY A 22 4.37 -10.22 -5.39
N ARG A 23 4.94 -9.64 -4.32
CA ARG A 23 4.27 -9.35 -3.05
C ARG A 23 3.77 -10.62 -2.32
N VAL A 24 4.38 -11.75 -2.62
CA VAL A 24 3.99 -13.07 -2.08
C VAL A 24 4.10 -13.07 -0.55
N GLU A 25 5.17 -12.45 0.00
CA GLU A 25 5.37 -12.36 1.45
C GLU A 25 4.22 -11.62 2.15
N GLN A 26 3.78 -10.47 1.60
CA GLN A 26 2.72 -9.66 2.19
C GLN A 26 1.35 -10.34 2.07
N LEU A 27 1.10 -11.03 0.95
CA LEU A 27 -0.13 -11.80 0.75
C LEU A 27 -0.16 -13.05 1.65
N SER A 28 0.97 -13.73 1.84
CA SER A 28 1.11 -14.85 2.77
C SER A 28 0.98 -14.40 4.23
N ASP A 29 1.55 -13.24 4.60
CA ASP A 29 1.37 -12.66 5.94
C ASP A 29 -0.12 -12.47 6.27
N TRP A 30 -0.92 -11.98 5.31
CA TRP A 30 -2.38 -11.90 5.48
C TRP A 30 -3.03 -13.28 5.65
N ARG A 31 -2.79 -14.17 4.69
CA ARG A 31 -3.50 -15.45 4.58
C ARG A 31 -3.12 -16.43 5.68
N ASP A 32 -1.83 -16.47 6.02
CA ASP A 32 -1.25 -17.54 6.85
C ASP A 32 -0.98 -17.08 8.29
N VAL A 33 -0.96 -15.75 8.55
CA VAL A 33 -0.66 -15.18 9.88
C VAL A 33 -1.79 -14.29 10.39
N VAL A 34 -2.06 -13.16 9.73
CA VAL A 34 -2.95 -12.12 10.29
C VAL A 34 -4.37 -12.64 10.42
N ARG A 35 -4.96 -13.13 9.32
CA ARG A 35 -6.34 -13.62 9.29
C ARG A 35 -6.58 -14.78 10.23
N PRO A 36 -5.80 -15.90 10.21
CA PRO A 36 -6.03 -17.02 11.09
C PRO A 36 -5.85 -16.68 12.57
N ARG A 37 -4.84 -15.88 12.92
CA ARG A 37 -4.60 -15.47 14.30
C ARG A 37 -5.74 -14.60 14.82
N ARG A 38 -6.18 -13.59 14.05
CA ARG A 38 -7.28 -12.71 14.44
C ARG A 38 -8.60 -13.48 14.57
N ARG A 39 -8.89 -14.37 13.62
CA ARG A 39 -10.08 -15.23 13.69
C ARG A 39 -10.06 -16.17 14.91
N ALA A 40 -8.89 -16.67 15.27
CA ALA A 40 -8.72 -17.48 16.49
C ALA A 40 -8.77 -16.66 17.79
N GLY A 41 -8.92 -15.34 17.74
CA GLY A 41 -8.90 -14.46 18.90
C GLY A 41 -7.52 -14.28 19.52
N LEU A 42 -6.45 -14.48 18.73
CA LEU A 42 -5.07 -14.26 19.15
C LEU A 42 -4.62 -12.85 18.82
N TYR A 43 -3.74 -12.29 19.66
CA TYR A 43 -3.14 -10.99 19.39
C TYR A 43 -2.33 -11.01 18.10
N GLU A 44 -2.55 -10.00 17.25
CA GLU A 44 -1.72 -9.70 16.10
C GLU A 44 -1.67 -8.18 15.88
N ARG A 45 -0.53 -7.68 15.43
CA ARG A 45 -0.36 -6.25 15.15
C ARG A 45 -1.10 -5.84 13.87
N GLY A 46 -1.53 -4.57 13.79
CA GLY A 46 -1.90 -3.95 12.53
C GLY A 46 -0.72 -3.90 11.56
N ARG A 47 -0.96 -3.48 10.34
CA ARG A 47 0.07 -3.35 9.29
C ARG A 47 0.15 -1.93 8.79
N THR A 48 1.37 -1.42 8.66
CA THR A 48 1.67 -0.18 7.95
C THR A 48 2.49 -0.53 6.72
N ILE A 49 1.96 -0.23 5.54
CA ILE A 49 2.60 -0.49 4.25
C ILE A 49 3.05 0.85 3.67
N LEU A 50 4.34 1.07 3.65
CA LEU A 50 4.95 2.29 3.14
C LEU A 50 5.64 2.04 1.80
N GLY A 51 5.90 3.10 1.07
CA GLY A 51 6.66 3.05 -0.19
C GLY A 51 6.45 4.29 -1.04
N GLU A 52 7.30 4.49 -2.03
CA GLU A 52 7.18 5.57 -2.99
C GLU A 52 5.89 5.44 -3.84
N PRO A 53 5.42 6.51 -4.51
CA PRO A 53 4.30 6.41 -5.44
C PRO A 53 4.55 5.34 -6.51
N GLY A 54 3.52 4.59 -6.89
CA GLY A 54 3.63 3.54 -7.92
C GLY A 54 4.13 2.17 -7.43
N THR A 55 4.58 2.03 -6.17
CA THR A 55 5.05 0.74 -5.61
C THR A 55 3.94 -0.28 -5.35
N GLY A 56 2.67 0.08 -5.62
CA GLY A 56 1.53 -0.84 -5.52
C GLY A 56 0.94 -1.02 -4.12
N LYS A 57 1.18 -0.10 -3.17
CA LYS A 57 0.65 -0.16 -1.79
C LYS A 57 -0.86 -0.36 -1.73
N SER A 58 -1.59 0.56 -2.33
CA SER A 58 -3.05 0.58 -2.30
C SER A 58 -3.64 -0.64 -3.04
N SER A 59 -3.04 -1.05 -4.17
CA SER A 59 -3.43 -2.25 -4.90
C SER A 59 -3.21 -3.52 -4.09
N LEU A 60 -2.11 -3.62 -3.33
CA LEU A 60 -1.82 -4.73 -2.43
C LEU A 60 -2.90 -4.87 -1.35
N VAL A 61 -3.20 -3.77 -0.64
CA VAL A 61 -4.21 -3.84 0.43
C VAL A 61 -5.61 -4.04 -0.13
N ARG A 62 -5.91 -3.52 -1.33
CA ARG A 62 -7.15 -3.86 -2.05
C ARG A 62 -7.25 -5.34 -2.40
N ARG A 63 -6.16 -5.98 -2.81
CA ARG A 63 -6.14 -7.41 -3.07
C ARG A 63 -6.41 -8.19 -1.79
N ILE A 64 -5.76 -7.83 -0.68
CA ILE A 64 -6.04 -8.40 0.64
C ILE A 64 -7.52 -8.22 1.02
N ALA A 65 -8.07 -7.01 0.85
CA ALA A 65 -9.46 -6.69 1.14
C ALA A 65 -10.44 -7.51 0.27
N ARG A 66 -10.12 -7.72 -1.02
CA ARG A 66 -10.89 -8.57 -1.93
C ARG A 66 -10.88 -10.04 -1.47
N ASP A 67 -9.72 -10.54 -1.07
CA ASP A 67 -9.59 -11.92 -0.58
C ASP A 67 -10.32 -12.12 0.76
N ALA A 68 -10.27 -11.13 1.65
CA ALA A 68 -11.04 -11.09 2.89
C ALA A 68 -12.55 -11.15 2.62
N ALA A 69 -13.05 -10.27 1.75
CA ALA A 69 -14.46 -10.23 1.40
C ALA A 69 -14.96 -11.55 0.76
N ARG A 70 -14.16 -12.16 -0.13
CA ARG A 70 -14.45 -13.48 -0.70
C ARG A 70 -14.51 -14.60 0.35
N SER A 71 -13.80 -14.42 1.45
CA SER A 71 -13.81 -15.34 2.59
C SER A 71 -14.95 -15.08 3.58
N GLY A 72 -15.84 -14.10 3.30
CA GLY A 72 -16.95 -13.68 4.14
C GLY A 72 -16.56 -12.70 5.26
N ASP A 73 -15.33 -12.22 5.30
CA ASP A 73 -14.87 -11.24 6.28
C ASP A 73 -15.48 -9.84 5.99
N TRP A 74 -15.59 -9.03 7.01
CA TRP A 74 -16.12 -7.68 6.89
C TRP A 74 -15.01 -6.68 6.55
N VAL A 75 -15.22 -5.91 5.49
CA VAL A 75 -14.19 -5.02 4.96
C VAL A 75 -14.74 -3.61 4.80
N THR A 76 -14.05 -2.61 5.36
CA THR A 76 -14.39 -1.22 5.05
C THR A 76 -14.03 -0.90 3.59
N PRO A 77 -14.74 0.03 2.93
CA PRO A 77 -14.20 0.67 1.74
C PRO A 77 -12.80 1.23 2.03
N GLN A 78 -11.94 1.32 1.02
CA GLN A 78 -10.66 2.01 1.15
C GLN A 78 -10.88 3.46 1.55
N LEU A 79 -10.34 3.86 2.69
CA LEU A 79 -10.48 5.20 3.24
C LEU A 79 -9.26 6.03 2.86
N ARG A 80 -9.32 6.69 1.70
CA ARG A 80 -8.29 7.64 1.33
C ARG A 80 -8.44 8.91 2.19
N MET A 81 -7.34 9.32 2.83
CA MET A 81 -7.30 10.53 3.63
C MET A 81 -7.07 11.76 2.76
N PRO A 82 -8.09 12.63 2.54
CA PRO A 82 -7.87 13.91 1.87
C PRO A 82 -7.09 14.86 2.79
N SER A 83 -6.28 15.73 2.21
CA SER A 83 -5.62 16.78 2.98
C SER A 83 -6.64 17.69 3.66
N GLY A 84 -6.47 17.93 4.96
CA GLY A 84 -7.37 18.75 5.77
C GLY A 84 -8.69 18.09 6.21
N ALA A 85 -8.91 16.81 5.86
CA ALA A 85 -10.06 16.06 6.38
C ALA A 85 -9.84 15.64 7.85
N ASP A 86 -10.95 15.54 8.59
CA ASP A 86 -10.95 14.96 9.93
C ASP A 86 -10.86 13.43 9.84
N PRO A 87 -9.75 12.81 10.26
CA PRO A 87 -9.54 11.39 10.10
C PRO A 87 -10.45 10.54 11.01
N LEU A 88 -10.77 11.01 12.21
CA LEU A 88 -11.65 10.29 13.14
C LEU A 88 -13.08 10.22 12.57
N LYS A 89 -13.58 11.34 12.04
CA LYS A 89 -14.88 11.42 11.39
C LYS A 89 -14.98 10.49 10.17
N LEU A 90 -13.93 10.48 9.35
CA LEU A 90 -13.90 9.65 8.14
C LEU A 90 -13.93 8.15 8.49
N VAL A 91 -13.10 7.74 9.45
CA VAL A 91 -13.04 6.34 9.90
C VAL A 91 -14.33 5.94 10.61
N ALA A 92 -14.86 6.80 11.51
CA ALA A 92 -16.13 6.55 12.19
C ALA A 92 -17.28 6.35 11.20
N SER A 93 -17.39 7.18 10.16
CA SER A 93 -18.41 7.06 9.13
C SER A 93 -18.31 5.75 8.35
N ALA A 94 -17.10 5.25 8.08
CA ALA A 94 -16.90 3.99 7.38
C ALA A 94 -17.21 2.79 8.27
N VAL A 95 -16.83 2.85 9.54
CA VAL A 95 -17.12 1.80 10.53
C VAL A 95 -18.61 1.72 10.81
N LEU A 96 -19.33 2.87 10.87
CA LEU A 96 -20.79 2.90 10.97
C LEU A 96 -21.47 2.20 9.79
N ARG A 97 -21.06 2.53 8.56
CA ARG A 97 -21.61 1.85 7.38
C ARG A 97 -21.36 0.35 7.39
N LEU A 98 -20.19 -0.06 7.87
CA LEU A 98 -19.88 -1.49 8.03
C LEU A 98 -20.75 -2.14 9.11
N ALA A 99 -20.95 -1.46 10.24
CA ALA A 99 -21.85 -1.92 11.31
C ALA A 99 -23.32 -2.05 10.84
N ASP A 100 -23.81 -1.12 10.04
CA ASP A 100 -25.15 -1.19 9.43
C ASP A 100 -25.25 -2.36 8.45
N HIS A 101 -24.24 -2.56 7.60
CA HIS A 101 -24.18 -3.70 6.66
C HIS A 101 -24.12 -5.05 7.39
N ALA A 102 -23.42 -5.11 8.51
CA ALA A 102 -23.35 -6.28 9.39
C ALA A 102 -24.65 -6.53 10.20
N GLY A 103 -25.66 -5.67 10.05
CA GLY A 103 -26.92 -5.78 10.77
C GLY A 103 -26.83 -5.46 12.27
N LEU A 104 -25.80 -4.73 12.70
CA LEU A 104 -25.56 -4.46 14.10
C LEU A 104 -26.71 -3.67 14.75
N ARG A 105 -27.33 -2.73 14.01
CA ARG A 105 -28.51 -1.96 14.50
C ARG A 105 -29.72 -2.85 14.77
N ALA A 106 -29.90 -3.93 13.98
CA ALA A 106 -31.04 -4.83 14.12
C ALA A 106 -30.94 -5.76 15.35
N THR A 107 -29.73 -6.04 15.79
CA THR A 107 -29.44 -6.97 16.91
C THR A 107 -28.93 -6.26 18.17
N ALA A 108 -28.68 -4.96 18.10
CA ALA A 108 -28.04 -4.19 19.14
C ALA A 108 -28.93 -3.94 20.36
N THR A 109 -28.31 -3.90 21.54
CA THR A 109 -28.94 -3.41 22.76
C THR A 109 -29.18 -1.89 22.64
N GLN A 110 -30.08 -1.35 23.50
CA GLN A 110 -30.38 0.08 23.53
C GLN A 110 -29.10 0.93 23.78
N ARG A 111 -28.15 0.42 24.55
CA ARG A 111 -26.85 1.08 24.79
C ARG A 111 -26.01 1.19 23.50
N VAL A 112 -25.96 0.11 22.72
CA VAL A 112 -25.22 0.10 21.45
C VAL A 112 -25.89 1.02 20.42
N LEU A 113 -27.23 1.06 20.36
CA LEU A 113 -27.96 2.01 19.52
C LEU A 113 -27.64 3.47 19.88
N GLN A 114 -27.61 3.82 21.15
CA GLN A 114 -27.21 5.14 21.60
C GLN A 114 -25.76 5.48 21.23
N LEU A 115 -24.85 4.51 21.28
CA LEU A 115 -23.47 4.68 20.81
C LEU A 115 -23.41 4.94 19.32
N LEU A 116 -24.12 4.15 18.51
CA LEU A 116 -24.19 4.31 17.06
C LEU A 116 -24.74 5.69 16.68
N ASP A 117 -25.82 6.13 17.31
CA ASP A 117 -26.42 7.46 17.10
C ASP A 117 -25.47 8.59 17.48
N ARG A 118 -24.72 8.43 18.58
CA ARG A 118 -23.70 9.41 19.02
C ARG A 118 -22.56 9.51 18.01
N VAL A 119 -22.02 8.39 17.55
CA VAL A 119 -20.95 8.37 16.55
C VAL A 119 -21.44 8.94 15.21
N GLU A 120 -22.68 8.66 14.82
CA GLU A 120 -23.32 9.22 13.62
C GLU A 120 -23.44 10.75 13.70
N GLN A 121 -23.88 11.29 14.84
CA GLN A 121 -23.93 12.74 15.05
C GLN A 121 -22.57 13.41 14.94
N VAL A 122 -21.51 12.80 15.50
CA VAL A 122 -20.13 13.28 15.36
C VAL A 122 -19.67 13.20 13.91
N ALA A 123 -19.98 12.10 13.19
CA ALA A 123 -19.60 11.91 11.81
C ALA A 123 -20.28 12.89 10.84
N VAL A 124 -21.52 13.30 11.12
CA VAL A 124 -22.31 14.22 10.27
C VAL A 124 -22.11 15.69 10.62
N SER A 125 -21.80 16.01 11.89
CA SER A 125 -21.62 17.40 12.32
C SER A 125 -20.48 18.09 11.54
N GLY A 126 -20.76 19.29 11.02
CA GLY A 126 -19.82 20.11 10.26
C GLY A 126 -18.72 20.78 11.09
N PHE A 127 -18.67 20.53 12.40
CA PHE A 127 -17.72 21.13 13.31
C PHE A 127 -16.41 20.35 13.38
N SER A 128 -15.29 21.07 13.35
CA SER A 128 -13.97 20.52 13.66
C SER A 128 -13.96 19.91 15.07
N LEU A 129 -13.25 18.83 15.25
CA LEU A 129 -13.20 17.97 16.43
C LEU A 129 -12.54 18.61 17.68
N SER A 130 -12.67 19.90 17.90
CA SER A 130 -12.43 20.55 19.19
C SER A 130 -13.59 20.33 20.18
N LEU A 131 -14.51 19.41 19.86
CA LEU A 131 -15.75 19.23 20.60
C LEU A 131 -15.64 18.06 21.58
N ARG A 132 -15.66 18.41 22.83
CA ARG A 132 -16.26 17.57 23.84
C ARG A 132 -17.73 17.39 23.44
N GLY A 133 -18.16 16.13 23.19
CA GLY A 133 -19.57 15.85 23.02
C GLY A 133 -20.38 16.46 24.17
N ALA A 134 -21.68 16.69 23.98
CA ALA A 134 -22.56 17.26 25.02
C ALA A 134 -22.46 16.52 26.36
N ASP A 135 -22.00 15.26 26.35
CA ASP A 135 -21.76 14.41 27.54
C ASP A 135 -20.28 14.30 27.95
N GLY A 136 -19.36 15.09 27.36
CA GLY A 136 -17.95 15.11 27.74
C GLY A 136 -17.11 13.95 27.24
N THR A 137 -17.63 13.07 26.34
CA THR A 137 -16.89 11.95 25.78
C THR A 137 -16.02 12.42 24.62
N GLU A 138 -14.73 12.10 24.68
CA GLU A 138 -13.79 12.41 23.60
C GLU A 138 -14.12 11.60 22.34
N PRO A 139 -14.03 12.16 21.11
CA PRO A 139 -14.40 11.48 19.87
C PRO A 139 -13.65 10.19 19.60
N PHE A 140 -12.37 10.09 19.97
CA PHE A 140 -11.60 8.86 19.81
C PHE A 140 -12.12 7.73 20.73
N THR A 141 -12.68 8.07 21.90
CA THR A 141 -13.31 7.10 22.81
C THR A 141 -14.57 6.52 22.17
N ALA A 142 -15.39 7.34 21.52
CA ALA A 142 -16.60 6.87 20.82
C ALA A 142 -16.24 5.95 19.65
N LEU A 143 -15.20 6.27 18.87
CA LEU A 143 -14.70 5.40 17.81
C LEU A 143 -14.18 4.07 18.36
N TYR A 144 -13.41 4.11 19.45
CA TYR A 144 -12.91 2.89 20.10
C TYR A 144 -14.06 2.00 20.59
N GLU A 145 -15.07 2.57 21.29
CA GLU A 145 -16.24 1.81 21.75
C GLU A 145 -17.00 1.18 20.59
N LEU A 146 -17.18 1.91 19.47
CA LEU A 146 -17.82 1.38 18.27
C LEU A 146 -17.01 0.20 17.67
N LEU A 147 -15.69 0.31 17.63
CA LEU A 147 -14.81 -0.77 17.18
C LEU A 147 -14.92 -2.01 18.09
N VAL A 148 -15.05 -1.80 19.41
CA VAL A 148 -15.26 -2.89 20.36
C VAL A 148 -16.57 -3.63 20.07
N GLU A 149 -17.68 -2.91 19.89
CA GLU A 149 -18.98 -3.52 19.60
C GLU A 149 -18.98 -4.25 18.25
N LEU A 150 -18.36 -3.63 17.20
CA LEU A 150 -18.20 -4.28 15.90
C LEU A 150 -17.36 -5.55 16.01
N GLY A 151 -16.28 -5.51 16.79
CA GLY A 151 -15.41 -6.67 17.02
C GLY A 151 -16.10 -7.81 17.78
N ARG A 152 -16.96 -7.49 18.75
CA ARG A 152 -17.79 -8.49 19.43
C ARG A 152 -18.77 -9.15 18.47
N ALA A 153 -19.47 -8.36 17.67
CA ALA A 153 -20.36 -8.89 16.64
C ALA A 153 -19.63 -9.77 15.62
N ALA A 154 -18.39 -9.41 15.27
CA ALA A 154 -17.55 -10.21 14.38
C ALA A 154 -17.13 -11.55 15.01
N ILE A 155 -16.93 -11.62 16.34
CA ILE A 155 -16.72 -12.90 17.05
C ILE A 155 -17.95 -13.81 16.91
N ASP A 156 -19.15 -13.25 17.10
CA ASP A 156 -20.41 -14.01 17.02
C ASP A 156 -20.67 -14.56 15.60
N GLN A 157 -20.19 -13.87 14.58
CA GLN A 157 -20.31 -14.28 13.16
C GLN A 157 -19.08 -15.06 12.66
N ASP A 158 -18.07 -15.26 13.49
CA ASP A 158 -16.79 -15.94 13.15
C ASP A 158 -16.10 -15.33 11.92
N VAL A 159 -16.07 -14.00 11.83
CA VAL A 159 -15.45 -13.22 10.73
C VAL A 159 -14.35 -12.29 11.26
N VAL A 160 -13.50 -11.82 10.37
CA VAL A 160 -12.48 -10.80 10.65
C VAL A 160 -12.93 -9.46 10.07
N VAL A 161 -12.72 -8.39 10.82
CA VAL A 161 -12.93 -7.00 10.34
C VAL A 161 -11.63 -6.46 9.78
N VAL A 162 -11.64 -6.02 8.53
CA VAL A 162 -10.50 -5.39 7.85
C VAL A 162 -10.77 -3.91 7.63
N ILE A 163 -9.95 -3.05 8.20
CA ILE A 163 -10.01 -1.60 8.04
C ILE A 163 -8.79 -1.15 7.24
N HIS A 164 -9.03 -0.51 6.08
CA HIS A 164 -7.97 0.01 5.22
C HIS A 164 -8.00 1.54 5.16
N ILE A 165 -6.94 2.19 5.66
CA ILE A 165 -6.75 3.63 5.64
C ILE A 165 -5.56 3.96 4.75
N ASP A 166 -5.81 4.72 3.69
CA ASP A 166 -4.82 5.08 2.67
C ASP A 166 -4.41 6.55 2.75
N GLU A 167 -3.20 6.85 2.29
CA GLU A 167 -2.59 8.19 2.28
C GLU A 167 -2.52 8.82 3.69
N VAL A 168 -2.13 8.03 4.69
CA VAL A 168 -2.09 8.46 6.11
C VAL A 168 -1.18 9.67 6.35
N GLN A 169 -0.18 9.93 5.48
CA GLN A 169 0.66 11.13 5.56
C GLN A 169 -0.09 12.44 5.29
N ASN A 170 -1.31 12.38 4.71
CA ASN A 170 -2.14 13.57 4.48
C ASN A 170 -2.81 14.08 5.76
N ILE A 171 -2.73 13.34 6.86
CA ILE A 171 -3.22 13.78 8.17
C ILE A 171 -2.19 14.75 8.76
N ALA A 172 -2.39 16.05 8.50
CA ALA A 172 -1.47 17.08 8.96
C ALA A 172 -1.61 17.43 10.44
N ASP A 173 -2.80 17.24 11.04
CA ASP A 173 -3.05 17.45 12.46
C ASP A 173 -2.45 16.28 13.28
N GLU A 174 -1.36 16.55 13.99
CA GLU A 174 -0.66 15.57 14.82
C GLU A 174 -1.54 15.04 15.98
N ALA A 175 -2.43 15.87 16.53
CA ALA A 175 -3.32 15.47 17.61
C ALA A 175 -4.39 14.50 17.09
N ALA A 176 -5.01 14.81 15.94
CA ALA A 176 -5.99 13.95 15.28
C ALA A 176 -5.37 12.63 14.84
N LEU A 177 -4.16 12.65 14.27
CA LEU A 177 -3.42 11.44 13.94
C LEU A 177 -3.16 10.59 15.19
N SER A 178 -2.66 11.19 16.26
CA SER A 178 -2.38 10.49 17.53
C SER A 178 -3.65 9.85 18.10
N GLN A 179 -4.77 10.57 18.13
CA GLN A 179 -6.06 10.07 18.62
C GLN A 179 -6.58 8.91 17.79
N LEU A 180 -6.48 9.00 16.45
CA LEU A 180 -6.85 7.90 15.54
C LEU A 180 -6.01 6.66 15.81
N LEU A 181 -4.69 6.80 15.89
CA LEU A 181 -3.77 5.68 16.11
C LEU A 181 -3.96 5.05 17.50
N ILE A 182 -4.33 5.84 18.52
CA ILE A 182 -4.68 5.34 19.85
C ILE A 182 -5.97 4.51 19.75
N ALA A 183 -7.05 5.04 19.18
CA ALA A 183 -8.33 4.34 19.08
C ALA A 183 -8.20 3.01 18.34
N LEU A 184 -7.52 3.03 17.19
CA LEU A 184 -7.26 1.82 16.41
C LEU A 184 -6.36 0.82 17.16
N GLY A 185 -5.29 1.32 17.77
CA GLY A 185 -4.35 0.49 18.51
C GLY A 185 -4.97 -0.13 19.77
N ASP A 186 -5.83 0.59 20.48
CA ASP A 186 -6.55 0.07 21.64
C ASP A 186 -7.57 -1.00 21.23
N ALA A 187 -8.26 -0.83 20.09
CA ALA A 187 -9.12 -1.86 19.53
C ALA A 187 -8.34 -3.13 19.16
N LEU A 188 -7.14 -3.00 18.60
CA LEU A 188 -6.27 -4.14 18.28
C LEU A 188 -5.80 -4.94 19.50
N THR A 189 -5.73 -4.29 20.67
CA THR A 189 -5.26 -4.87 21.94
C THR A 189 -6.39 -5.14 22.93
N HIS A 190 -7.65 -4.88 22.56
CA HIS A 190 -8.80 -5.13 23.41
C HIS A 190 -9.04 -6.65 23.57
N GLU A 191 -9.07 -7.08 24.84
CA GLU A 191 -9.49 -8.43 25.21
C GLU A 191 -10.96 -8.43 25.62
N THR A 192 -11.72 -9.40 25.18
CA THR A 192 -13.10 -9.64 25.60
C THR A 192 -13.24 -11.08 26.11
N GLU A 193 -14.15 -11.29 27.05
CA GLU A 193 -14.48 -12.64 27.53
C GLU A 193 -15.62 -13.23 26.68
N VAL A 194 -15.41 -14.43 26.17
CA VAL A 194 -16.38 -15.18 25.37
C VAL A 194 -16.68 -16.50 26.07
N SER A 195 -17.96 -16.83 26.18
CA SER A 195 -18.39 -18.11 26.74
C SER A 195 -18.13 -19.22 25.73
N ALA A 196 -17.30 -20.18 26.10
CA ALA A 196 -17.06 -21.40 25.31
C ALA A 196 -18.09 -22.49 25.65
N PRO A 197 -18.25 -23.53 24.79
CA PRO A 197 -19.04 -24.72 25.12
C PRO A 197 -18.58 -25.30 26.47
N GLY A 198 -19.54 -25.51 27.39
CA GLY A 198 -19.25 -25.95 28.75
C GLY A 198 -19.15 -24.81 29.78
N GLY A 199 -19.43 -23.57 29.42
CA GLY A 199 -19.51 -22.43 30.35
C GLY A 199 -18.15 -21.86 30.78
N VAL A 200 -17.06 -22.27 30.15
CA VAL A 200 -15.72 -21.73 30.38
C VAL A 200 -15.60 -20.36 29.70
N LEU A 201 -15.16 -19.33 30.44
CA LEU A 201 -14.85 -18.02 29.87
C LEU A 201 -13.44 -18.03 29.29
N LEU A 202 -13.35 -17.74 28.01
CA LEU A 202 -12.09 -17.59 27.28
C LEU A 202 -11.84 -16.12 26.96
N LYS A 203 -10.63 -15.64 27.22
CA LYS A 203 -10.19 -14.31 26.76
C LYS A 203 -9.78 -14.39 25.29
N ARG A 204 -10.34 -13.49 24.49
CA ARG A 204 -10.04 -13.37 23.07
C ARG A 204 -9.79 -11.91 22.71
N PHE A 205 -8.81 -11.66 21.85
CA PHE A 205 -8.68 -10.38 21.19
C PHE A 205 -9.74 -10.23 20.11
N LEU A 206 -10.17 -8.98 19.89
CA LEU A 206 -11.14 -8.68 18.83
C LEU A 206 -10.58 -9.10 17.47
N PRO A 207 -11.37 -9.71 16.58
CA PRO A 207 -10.96 -10.12 15.25
C PRO A 207 -10.92 -8.91 14.29
N ILE A 208 -10.22 -7.85 14.68
CA ILE A 208 -10.04 -6.63 13.91
C ILE A 208 -8.60 -6.55 13.42
N THR A 209 -8.40 -6.19 12.17
CA THR A 209 -7.11 -5.82 11.64
C THR A 209 -7.17 -4.47 10.93
N VAL A 210 -6.07 -3.73 10.99
CA VAL A 210 -5.95 -2.41 10.37
C VAL A 210 -4.75 -2.40 9.46
N TYR A 211 -4.96 -1.96 8.22
CA TYR A 211 -3.93 -1.68 7.24
C TYR A 211 -3.86 -0.17 7.01
N LEU A 212 -2.70 0.40 7.27
CA LEU A 212 -2.37 1.79 6.95
C LEU A 212 -1.46 1.79 5.73
N THR A 213 -1.75 2.63 4.74
CA THR A 213 -0.85 2.83 3.60
C THR A 213 -0.43 4.28 3.51
N GLY A 214 0.84 4.51 3.17
CA GLY A 214 1.39 5.85 3.13
C GLY A 214 2.76 5.94 2.49
N LEU A 215 3.31 7.15 2.55
CA LEU A 215 4.64 7.46 2.04
C LEU A 215 5.72 7.07 3.05
N PRO A 216 6.97 6.88 2.59
CA PRO A 216 8.04 6.38 3.47
C PRO A 216 8.32 7.21 4.71
N ASP A 217 8.11 8.52 4.63
CA ASP A 217 8.33 9.47 5.72
C ASP A 217 7.23 9.49 6.79
N PHE A 218 6.16 8.71 6.62
CA PHE A 218 5.09 8.61 7.61
C PHE A 218 5.58 8.14 8.99
N GLU A 219 6.53 7.22 9.08
CA GLU A 219 7.09 6.78 10.36
C GLU A 219 7.80 7.91 11.10
N ASP A 220 8.51 8.77 10.39
CA ASP A 220 9.14 9.95 11.00
C ASP A 220 8.08 10.92 11.54
N MET A 221 6.96 11.10 10.83
CA MET A 221 5.83 11.92 11.27
C MET A 221 5.13 11.32 12.50
N ALA A 222 4.90 10.01 12.49
CA ALA A 222 4.18 9.31 13.55
C ALA A 222 5.05 8.97 14.77
N GLY A 223 6.36 8.82 14.59
CA GLY A 223 7.28 8.24 15.58
C GLY A 223 8.23 9.22 16.26
N SER A 224 8.62 10.32 15.63
CA SER A 224 9.72 11.15 16.12
C SER A 224 9.37 12.03 17.33
N ARG A 225 8.10 12.24 17.65
CA ARG A 225 7.71 13.19 18.68
C ARG A 225 6.95 12.66 19.90
N LYS A 226 6.22 11.51 19.81
CA LYS A 226 5.50 10.92 20.97
C LYS A 226 5.12 9.43 20.82
N GLY A 227 5.58 8.70 19.80
CA GLY A 227 4.90 7.52 19.29
C GLY A 227 5.59 6.15 19.43
N ALA A 228 6.49 5.95 20.41
CA ALA A 228 7.04 4.61 20.67
C ALA A 228 5.94 3.52 20.89
N THR A 229 4.74 3.93 21.32
CA THR A 229 3.59 3.04 21.52
C THR A 229 2.93 2.62 20.21
N PHE A 230 2.88 3.50 19.19
CA PHE A 230 2.32 3.18 17.89
C PHE A 230 3.13 2.09 17.16
N ALA A 231 4.45 2.24 17.09
CA ALA A 231 5.33 1.28 16.42
C ALA A 231 5.23 -0.14 17.01
N ARG A 232 4.80 -0.29 18.27
CA ARG A 232 4.57 -1.59 18.90
C ARG A 232 3.24 -2.24 18.48
N ARG A 233 2.24 -1.45 18.11
CA ARG A 233 0.89 -1.92 17.73
C ARG A 233 0.73 -2.17 16.24
N PHE A 234 1.64 -1.60 15.42
CA PHE A 234 1.66 -1.76 13.97
C PHE A 234 3.03 -2.28 13.54
N ARG A 235 3.02 -3.21 12.59
CA ARG A 235 4.23 -3.71 11.94
C ARG A 235 4.39 -2.98 10.62
N THR A 236 5.46 -2.23 10.48
CA THR A 236 5.76 -1.51 9.23
C THR A 236 6.51 -2.39 8.25
N THR A 237 6.13 -2.29 6.98
CA THR A 237 6.82 -2.86 5.84
C THR A 237 6.94 -1.79 4.77
N THR A 238 8.16 -1.51 4.32
CA THR A 238 8.39 -0.61 3.18
C THR A 238 8.49 -1.43 1.91
N LEU A 239 7.58 -1.15 0.95
CA LEU A 239 7.64 -1.79 -0.36
C LEU A 239 8.72 -1.15 -1.22
N THR A 240 9.53 -2.00 -1.83
CA THR A 240 10.57 -1.64 -2.79
C THR A 240 10.18 -2.14 -4.19
N ALA A 241 11.03 -1.87 -5.17
CA ALA A 241 10.91 -2.43 -6.51
C ALA A 241 10.77 -3.97 -6.47
N LEU A 242 10.06 -4.53 -7.43
CA LEU A 242 9.93 -5.97 -7.65
C LEU A 242 11.25 -6.54 -8.20
N ASP A 243 11.55 -7.76 -7.87
CA ASP A 243 12.66 -8.46 -8.52
C ASP A 243 12.27 -8.97 -9.92
N GLU A 244 13.27 -9.37 -10.69
CA GLU A 244 13.04 -9.87 -12.05
C GLU A 244 12.32 -11.23 -12.08
N GLY A 245 12.54 -12.06 -11.07
CA GLY A 245 11.86 -13.33 -10.91
C GLY A 245 10.35 -13.16 -10.75
N ASP A 246 9.93 -12.26 -9.85
CA ASP A 246 8.53 -11.90 -9.65
C ASP A 246 7.85 -11.40 -10.95
N LEU A 247 8.57 -10.56 -11.71
CA LEU A 247 8.06 -9.99 -12.96
C LEU A 247 7.92 -11.06 -14.06
N ARG A 248 8.93 -11.92 -14.18
CA ARG A 248 8.90 -13.03 -15.15
C ARG A 248 7.81 -14.04 -14.79
N GLU A 249 7.65 -14.38 -13.51
CA GLU A 249 6.57 -15.24 -13.04
C GLU A 249 5.19 -14.68 -13.39
N ALA A 250 4.99 -13.37 -13.23
CA ALA A 250 3.73 -12.73 -13.61
C ALA A 250 3.43 -12.77 -15.12
N LEU A 251 4.46 -12.83 -15.97
CA LEU A 251 4.32 -12.96 -17.43
C LEU A 251 4.27 -14.40 -17.92
N GLN A 252 4.59 -15.40 -17.09
CA GLN A 252 4.58 -16.81 -17.48
C GLN A 252 3.26 -17.28 -18.10
N PRO A 253 2.06 -16.87 -17.63
CA PRO A 253 0.81 -17.27 -18.28
C PRO A 253 0.75 -16.92 -19.76
N PHE A 254 1.35 -15.80 -20.17
CA PHE A 254 1.41 -15.39 -21.58
C PHE A 254 2.49 -16.15 -22.38
N VAL A 255 3.60 -16.48 -21.73
CA VAL A 255 4.76 -17.10 -22.42
C VAL A 255 4.58 -18.60 -22.57
N MET A 256 4.03 -19.27 -21.52
CA MET A 256 3.98 -20.73 -21.44
C MET A 256 2.60 -21.33 -21.75
N ASN A 257 1.51 -20.65 -21.36
CA ASN A 257 0.17 -21.25 -21.34
C ASN A 257 -0.84 -20.51 -22.24
N GLU A 258 -0.45 -19.39 -22.85
CA GLU A 258 -1.33 -18.44 -23.52
C GLU A 258 -2.38 -17.82 -22.56
N TRP A 259 -2.74 -16.58 -22.79
CA TRP A 259 -3.70 -15.83 -21.97
C TRP A 259 -5.06 -15.81 -22.65
N ASP A 260 -6.06 -16.36 -21.97
CA ASP A 260 -7.43 -16.34 -22.45
C ASP A 260 -8.02 -14.92 -22.41
N THR A 261 -8.61 -14.49 -23.50
CA THR A 261 -9.30 -13.21 -23.63
C THR A 261 -10.65 -13.40 -24.34
N PRO A 262 -11.72 -12.71 -23.91
CA PRO A 262 -13.00 -12.76 -24.61
C PRO A 262 -12.87 -12.26 -26.06
N ASP A 263 -13.51 -12.94 -26.99
CA ASP A 263 -13.70 -12.46 -28.37
C ASP A 263 -15.01 -11.65 -28.52
N ASP A 264 -15.18 -11.01 -29.68
CA ASP A 264 -16.37 -10.20 -29.99
C ASP A 264 -17.66 -11.04 -30.17
N GLN A 265 -17.55 -12.37 -30.20
CA GLN A 265 -18.67 -13.31 -30.38
C GLN A 265 -19.06 -14.05 -29.09
N GLY A 266 -18.40 -13.72 -27.96
CA GLY A 266 -18.62 -14.38 -26.66
C GLY A 266 -17.86 -15.71 -26.52
N GLY A 267 -16.90 -16.00 -27.41
CA GLY A 267 -15.95 -17.07 -27.30
C GLY A 267 -14.69 -16.64 -26.55
N LEU A 268 -13.67 -17.50 -26.57
CA LEU A 268 -12.33 -17.22 -26.02
C LEU A 268 -11.32 -17.27 -27.15
N GLU A 269 -10.48 -16.26 -27.19
CA GLU A 269 -9.25 -16.25 -27.99
C GLU A 269 -8.04 -16.26 -27.03
N THR A 270 -6.92 -16.77 -27.50
CA THR A 270 -5.69 -16.81 -26.73
C THR A 270 -4.68 -15.77 -27.22
N VAL A 271 -3.98 -15.14 -26.28
CA VAL A 271 -2.89 -14.21 -26.55
C VAL A 271 -1.62 -14.75 -25.90
N ARG A 272 -0.55 -14.83 -26.69
CA ARG A 272 0.77 -15.22 -26.22
C ARG A 272 1.74 -14.04 -26.24
N MET A 273 2.78 -14.11 -25.44
CA MET A 273 3.90 -13.17 -25.44
C MET A 273 5.18 -13.93 -25.80
N GLU A 274 5.94 -13.42 -26.75
CA GLU A 274 7.24 -14.00 -27.08
C GLU A 274 8.21 -13.79 -25.89
N PRO A 275 9.16 -14.71 -25.64
CA PRO A 275 10.12 -14.57 -24.55
C PRO A 275 10.89 -13.24 -24.59
N GLU A 276 11.29 -12.80 -25.78
CA GLU A 276 11.99 -11.54 -26.02
C GLU A 276 11.10 -10.33 -25.66
N ALA A 277 9.80 -10.41 -25.89
CA ALA A 277 8.84 -9.40 -25.50
C ALA A 277 8.70 -9.32 -23.96
N ALA A 278 8.66 -10.47 -23.30
CA ALA A 278 8.63 -10.52 -21.82
C ALA A 278 9.93 -9.93 -21.24
N ASP A 279 11.09 -10.26 -21.82
CA ASP A 279 12.39 -9.68 -21.43
C ASP A 279 12.41 -8.16 -21.61
N ALA A 280 11.87 -7.65 -22.71
CA ALA A 280 11.76 -6.21 -22.95
C ALA A 280 10.86 -5.52 -21.92
N VAL A 281 9.70 -6.09 -21.57
CA VAL A 281 8.82 -5.55 -20.50
C VAL A 281 9.56 -5.49 -19.17
N VAL A 282 10.27 -6.55 -18.77
CA VAL A 282 11.04 -6.63 -17.52
C VAL A 282 12.16 -5.60 -17.49
N ALA A 283 12.88 -5.41 -18.61
CA ALA A 283 13.95 -4.44 -18.72
C ALA A 283 13.42 -2.99 -18.59
N LEU A 284 12.36 -2.66 -19.34
CA LEU A 284 11.79 -1.31 -19.40
C LEU A 284 11.16 -0.85 -18.10
N CYS A 285 10.50 -1.75 -17.35
CA CYS A 285 9.83 -1.40 -16.11
C CYS A 285 10.77 -1.19 -14.92
N CYS A 286 12.04 -1.56 -15.02
CA CYS A 286 13.05 -1.38 -13.97
C CYS A 286 12.61 -1.88 -12.57
N GLY A 287 11.69 -2.85 -12.50
CA GLY A 287 11.13 -3.36 -11.25
C GLY A 287 10.00 -2.54 -10.63
N GLU A 288 9.61 -1.42 -11.23
CA GLU A 288 8.52 -0.59 -10.71
C GLU A 288 7.14 -1.17 -11.12
N PRO A 289 6.25 -1.49 -10.15
CA PRO A 289 4.95 -2.09 -10.45
C PRO A 289 4.09 -1.25 -11.40
N PHE A 290 4.12 0.08 -11.24
CA PHE A 290 3.42 0.99 -12.15
C PHE A 290 3.96 0.88 -13.58
N LEU A 291 5.27 0.92 -13.75
CA LEU A 291 5.92 0.83 -15.07
C LEU A 291 5.75 -0.55 -15.70
N PHE A 292 5.69 -1.62 -14.90
CA PHE A 292 5.36 -2.96 -15.37
C PHE A 292 3.96 -3.02 -15.99
N GLN A 293 2.96 -2.49 -15.29
CA GLN A 293 1.60 -2.39 -15.82
C GLN A 293 1.54 -1.50 -17.06
N LEU A 294 2.25 -0.38 -17.05
CA LEU A 294 2.31 0.55 -18.18
C LEU A 294 2.95 -0.11 -19.42
N ALA A 295 4.08 -0.78 -19.26
CA ALA A 295 4.76 -1.48 -20.37
C ALA A 295 3.86 -2.59 -20.94
N GLY A 296 3.23 -3.38 -20.10
CA GLY A 296 2.30 -4.43 -20.52
C GLY A 296 1.07 -3.88 -21.24
N GLU A 297 0.44 -2.83 -20.70
CA GLU A 297 -0.71 -2.16 -21.31
C GLU A 297 -0.38 -1.65 -22.72
N ARG A 298 0.74 -0.95 -22.84
CA ARG A 298 1.19 -0.38 -24.13
C ARG A 298 1.57 -1.43 -25.13
N ALA A 299 2.23 -2.50 -24.70
CA ALA A 299 2.53 -3.64 -25.55
C ALA A 299 1.27 -4.36 -26.06
N TRP A 300 0.29 -4.55 -25.17
CA TRP A 300 -1.01 -5.11 -25.54
C TRP A 300 -1.72 -4.27 -26.62
N ASN A 301 -1.72 -2.95 -26.45
CA ASN A 301 -2.42 -2.01 -27.31
C ASN A 301 -1.63 -1.68 -28.62
N ALA A 302 -0.37 -2.04 -28.73
CA ALA A 302 0.47 -1.71 -29.89
C ALA A 302 0.15 -2.54 -31.14
N GLY A 303 -0.58 -3.65 -31.00
CA GLY A 303 -0.99 -4.51 -32.11
C GLY A 303 -2.26 -5.29 -31.80
N SER A 304 -2.81 -5.92 -32.84
CA SER A 304 -4.04 -6.74 -32.73
C SER A 304 -3.77 -8.24 -32.93
N ALA A 305 -2.55 -8.63 -33.34
CA ALA A 305 -2.20 -10.03 -33.53
C ALA A 305 -2.23 -10.82 -32.21
N PRO A 306 -2.47 -12.15 -32.25
CA PRO A 306 -2.49 -12.97 -31.02
C PRO A 306 -1.14 -13.08 -30.33
N ALA A 307 -0.03 -12.79 -31.02
CA ALA A 307 1.31 -12.75 -30.43
C ALA A 307 1.71 -11.30 -30.09
N ILE A 308 2.26 -11.11 -28.88
CA ILE A 308 2.93 -9.89 -28.47
C ILE A 308 4.42 -10.09 -28.73
N THR A 309 5.00 -9.28 -29.61
CA THR A 309 6.40 -9.33 -29.99
C THR A 309 7.20 -8.26 -29.26
N GLU A 310 8.54 -8.41 -29.20
CA GLU A 310 9.43 -7.33 -28.72
C GLU A 310 9.17 -6.01 -29.44
N ARG A 311 8.92 -6.06 -30.75
CA ARG A 311 8.57 -4.88 -31.55
C ARG A 311 7.31 -4.16 -31.04
N ASP A 312 6.29 -4.93 -30.63
CA ASP A 312 5.05 -4.37 -30.05
C ASP A 312 5.36 -3.67 -28.71
N VAL A 313 6.21 -4.28 -27.87
CA VAL A 313 6.64 -3.71 -26.59
C VAL A 313 7.35 -2.37 -26.81
N LEU A 314 8.37 -2.37 -27.68
CA LEU A 314 9.15 -1.16 -27.96
C LEU A 314 8.29 -0.07 -28.64
N ALA A 315 7.40 -0.45 -29.57
CA ALA A 315 6.50 0.50 -30.22
C ALA A 315 5.49 1.11 -29.23
N GLY A 316 4.92 0.30 -28.36
CA GLY A 316 4.00 0.77 -27.31
C GLY A 316 4.70 1.65 -26.28
N TRP A 317 5.92 1.27 -25.87
CA TRP A 317 6.69 2.01 -24.87
C TRP A 317 7.07 3.42 -25.32
N ARG A 318 7.39 3.65 -26.61
CA ARG A 318 7.65 4.98 -27.14
C ARG A 318 6.52 5.96 -26.85
N GLY A 319 5.28 5.48 -26.88
CA GLY A 319 4.10 6.29 -26.48
C GLY A 319 3.97 6.54 -24.98
N ALA A 320 4.74 5.82 -24.15
CA ALA A 320 4.72 5.87 -22.68
C ALA A 320 5.96 6.57 -22.08
N GLU A 321 6.98 6.91 -22.88
CA GLU A 321 8.25 7.49 -22.39
C GLU A 321 8.02 8.73 -21.51
N GLY A 322 7.11 9.62 -21.90
CA GLY A 322 6.77 10.81 -21.12
C GLY A 322 6.10 10.47 -19.77
N GLU A 323 5.27 9.43 -19.73
CA GLU A 323 4.60 9.00 -18.52
C GLU A 323 5.58 8.28 -17.58
N ALA A 324 6.51 7.49 -18.13
CA ALA A 324 7.59 6.86 -17.40
C ALA A 324 8.56 7.88 -16.79
N SER A 325 8.96 8.89 -17.56
CA SER A 325 9.77 10.02 -17.06
C SER A 325 9.07 10.74 -15.92
N ALA A 326 7.80 11.12 -16.10
CA ALA A 326 7.02 11.82 -15.08
C ALA A 326 6.82 10.97 -13.80
N HIS A 327 6.84 9.65 -13.91
CA HIS A 327 6.80 8.77 -12.75
C HIS A 327 8.06 8.90 -11.89
N VAL A 328 9.25 8.83 -12.51
CA VAL A 328 10.52 8.96 -11.79
C VAL A 328 10.74 10.39 -11.28
N GLU A 329 10.40 11.40 -12.08
CA GLU A 329 10.47 12.81 -11.66
C GLU A 329 9.64 13.08 -10.41
N ARG A 330 8.45 12.47 -10.28
CA ARG A 330 7.63 12.58 -9.06
C ARG A 330 8.34 12.01 -7.82
N ILE A 331 9.12 10.95 -7.97
CA ILE A 331 9.94 10.40 -6.88
C ILE A 331 11.05 11.39 -6.50
N LEU A 332 11.80 11.86 -7.49
CA LEU A 332 12.92 12.79 -7.30
C LEU A 332 12.49 14.13 -6.72
N ASN A 333 11.39 14.72 -7.24
CA ASN A 333 10.87 16.02 -6.80
C ASN A 333 10.34 16.04 -5.36
N ARG A 334 10.10 14.87 -4.77
CA ARG A 334 9.70 14.73 -3.36
C ARG A 334 10.89 14.62 -2.41
N LEU A 335 12.09 14.44 -2.93
CA LEU A 335 13.27 14.39 -2.10
C LEU A 335 13.60 15.80 -1.56
N PRO A 336 13.90 15.95 -0.27
CA PRO A 336 14.52 17.16 0.25
C PRO A 336 15.77 17.52 -0.55
N ALA A 337 16.08 18.80 -0.68
CA ALA A 337 17.17 19.28 -1.52
C ALA A 337 18.48 18.51 -1.31
N ARG A 338 18.82 18.17 -0.07
CA ARG A 338 20.06 17.46 0.27
C ARG A 338 20.03 15.98 -0.12
N GLU A 339 18.87 15.33 -0.07
CA GLU A 339 18.68 13.96 -0.54
C GLU A 339 18.76 13.92 -2.08
N HIS A 340 18.14 14.89 -2.75
CA HIS A 340 18.18 15.03 -4.20
C HIS A 340 19.62 15.31 -4.71
N GLU A 341 20.36 16.21 -4.06
CA GLU A 341 21.78 16.48 -4.35
C GLU A 341 22.65 15.22 -4.21
N PHE A 342 22.41 14.43 -3.15
CA PHE A 342 23.13 13.17 -2.93
C PHE A 342 22.88 12.16 -4.06
N VAL A 343 21.63 11.98 -4.47
CA VAL A 343 21.24 11.05 -5.52
C VAL A 343 21.89 11.43 -6.85
N ASN A 344 21.90 12.73 -7.19
CA ASN A 344 22.56 13.25 -8.39
C ASN A 344 24.09 13.08 -8.33
N ALA A 345 24.71 13.42 -7.18
CA ALA A 345 26.15 13.23 -6.99
C ALA A 345 26.57 11.76 -7.11
N MET A 346 25.69 10.84 -6.66
CA MET A 346 25.92 9.41 -6.80
C MET A 346 25.75 8.93 -8.27
N ALA A 347 24.77 9.48 -9.00
CA ALA A 347 24.55 9.16 -10.41
C ALA A 347 25.70 9.62 -11.32
N ASP A 348 26.31 10.76 -11.00
CA ASP A 348 27.48 11.30 -11.72
C ASP A 348 28.75 10.45 -11.62
N LEU A 349 28.78 9.48 -10.70
CA LEU A 349 29.94 8.62 -10.44
C LEU A 349 29.78 7.24 -11.09
N PRO A 350 30.85 6.67 -11.68
CA PRO A 350 30.86 5.28 -12.09
C PRO A 350 30.50 4.37 -10.91
N ALA A 351 29.72 3.30 -11.13
CA ALA A 351 29.22 2.43 -10.07
C ALA A 351 30.31 1.94 -9.08
N PRO A 352 31.53 1.54 -9.51
CA PRO A 352 32.59 1.14 -8.59
C PRO A 352 33.12 2.26 -7.70
N GLU A 353 32.97 3.53 -8.13
CA GLU A 353 33.49 4.71 -7.45
C GLU A 353 32.48 5.36 -6.48
N ARG A 354 31.28 4.86 -6.39
CA ARG A 354 30.20 5.39 -5.53
C ARG A 354 30.49 5.09 -4.05
N THR A 355 31.54 5.69 -3.50
CA THR A 355 31.89 5.58 -2.08
C THR A 355 31.42 6.79 -1.29
N ALA A 356 31.30 6.67 0.03
CA ALA A 356 30.94 7.80 0.89
C ALA A 356 31.88 9.01 0.70
N THR A 357 33.17 8.77 0.50
CA THR A 357 34.18 9.83 0.32
C THR A 357 34.02 10.52 -1.03
N THR A 358 33.86 9.76 -2.12
CA THR A 358 33.70 10.34 -3.47
C THR A 358 32.38 11.09 -3.61
N ILE A 359 31.28 10.55 -3.07
CA ILE A 359 29.98 11.24 -3.07
C ILE A 359 30.05 12.53 -2.26
N ALA A 360 30.63 12.50 -1.04
CA ALA A 360 30.80 13.71 -0.22
C ALA A 360 31.63 14.78 -0.95
N SER A 361 32.73 14.38 -1.58
CA SER A 361 33.57 15.26 -2.39
C SER A 361 32.80 15.87 -3.56
N ARG A 362 31.97 15.07 -4.27
CA ARG A 362 31.14 15.53 -5.38
C ARG A 362 30.08 16.55 -4.92
N MET A 363 29.56 16.40 -3.69
CA MET A 363 28.64 17.36 -3.05
C MET A 363 29.38 18.58 -2.44
N GLY A 364 30.68 18.76 -2.65
CA GLY A 364 31.47 19.88 -2.08
C GLY A 364 31.68 19.79 -0.58
N MET A 365 31.55 18.60 0.03
CA MET A 365 31.71 18.42 1.46
C MET A 365 33.13 18.01 1.83
N SER A 366 33.59 18.52 2.98
CA SER A 366 34.96 18.25 3.48
C SER A 366 35.13 16.88 4.11
N SER A 367 34.03 16.17 4.45
CA SER A 367 34.10 14.88 5.15
C SER A 367 32.94 13.95 4.76
N ALA A 368 33.23 12.67 4.60
CA ALA A 368 32.23 11.60 4.38
C ALA A 368 31.21 11.47 5.52
N THR A 369 31.53 11.90 6.74
CA THR A 369 30.59 11.86 7.86
C THR A 369 29.39 12.79 7.69
N GLN A 370 29.56 13.87 6.90
CA GLN A 370 28.50 14.86 6.67
C GLN A 370 27.35 14.32 5.83
N ILE A 371 27.58 13.28 5.02
CA ILE A 371 26.51 12.64 4.20
C ILE A 371 25.85 11.45 4.93
N GLY A 372 26.36 11.06 6.11
CA GLY A 372 25.88 9.90 6.86
C GLY A 372 24.37 9.90 7.10
N PRO A 373 23.78 10.96 7.69
CA PRO A 373 22.33 11.05 7.92
C PRO A 373 21.51 10.99 6.61
N THR A 374 21.96 11.71 5.56
CA THR A 374 21.30 11.74 4.26
C THR A 374 21.29 10.35 3.61
N SER A 375 22.45 9.68 3.57
CA SER A 375 22.54 8.33 2.99
C SER A 375 21.75 7.31 3.79
N GLN A 376 21.69 7.45 5.13
CA GLN A 376 20.85 6.58 5.96
C GLN A 376 19.38 6.74 5.63
N ARG A 377 18.87 7.96 5.49
CA ARG A 377 17.47 8.18 5.12
C ARG A 377 17.15 7.66 3.73
N LEU A 378 18.01 7.88 2.75
CA LEU A 378 17.86 7.36 1.38
C LEU A 378 17.83 5.83 1.34
N ASP A 379 18.56 5.16 2.23
CA ASP A 379 18.59 3.69 2.36
C ASP A 379 17.38 3.17 3.17
N THR A 380 17.21 3.64 4.43
CA THR A 380 16.28 3.00 5.37
C THR A 380 14.85 3.53 5.28
N VAL A 381 14.67 4.82 4.93
CA VAL A 381 13.36 5.46 4.83
C VAL A 381 12.87 5.44 3.39
N ARG A 382 13.65 6.03 2.46
CA ARG A 382 13.22 6.15 1.04
C ARG A 382 13.34 4.85 0.25
N GLY A 383 14.28 3.97 0.59
CA GLY A 383 14.53 2.75 -0.16
C GLY A 383 15.10 2.97 -1.57
N ILE A 384 15.67 4.15 -1.84
CA ILE A 384 16.21 4.52 -3.17
C ILE A 384 17.60 3.95 -3.39
N ILE A 385 18.43 3.90 -2.34
CA ILE A 385 19.80 3.38 -2.41
C ILE A 385 20.01 2.24 -1.42
N THR A 386 21.12 1.52 -1.59
CA THR A 386 21.69 0.61 -0.58
C THR A 386 23.06 1.14 -0.21
N ARG A 387 23.27 1.38 1.09
CA ARG A 387 24.57 1.78 1.63
C ARG A 387 25.56 0.62 1.58
N GLY A 388 26.75 0.87 1.09
CA GLY A 388 27.79 -0.16 0.95
C GLY A 388 29.13 0.42 0.52
N LYS A 389 29.99 -0.44 -0.01
CA LYS A 389 31.26 -0.06 -0.66
C LYS A 389 31.42 -0.91 -1.92
N PRO A 390 30.93 -0.40 -3.06
CA PRO A 390 30.29 0.91 -3.32
C PRO A 390 28.84 1.00 -2.85
N TYR A 391 28.26 2.21 -2.85
CA TYR A 391 26.81 2.44 -2.76
C TYR A 391 26.15 2.01 -4.07
N THR A 392 24.93 1.47 -3.98
CA THR A 392 24.16 1.05 -5.17
C THR A 392 22.79 1.68 -5.13
N PHE A 393 22.19 1.89 -6.31
CA PHE A 393 20.79 2.22 -6.39
C PHE A 393 19.93 0.96 -6.15
N ARG A 394 18.97 1.07 -5.26
CA ARG A 394 17.93 0.05 -5.05
C ARG A 394 16.75 0.29 -5.99
N ASN A 395 16.43 1.57 -6.23
CA ASN A 395 15.44 1.95 -7.24
C ASN A 395 16.13 2.03 -8.61
N ARG A 396 15.92 0.99 -9.42
CA ARG A 396 16.55 0.84 -10.74
C ARG A 396 16.01 1.86 -11.77
N ALA A 397 14.74 2.29 -11.63
CA ALA A 397 14.18 3.31 -12.52
C ALA A 397 14.81 4.68 -12.30
N VAL A 398 15.08 5.04 -11.02
CA VAL A 398 15.84 6.26 -10.69
C VAL A 398 17.26 6.18 -11.22
N GLU A 399 17.95 5.05 -11.07
CA GLU A 399 19.28 4.87 -11.63
C GLU A 399 19.27 5.02 -13.16
N ALA A 400 18.41 4.28 -13.85
CA ALA A 400 18.33 4.32 -15.30
C ALA A 400 18.02 5.74 -15.81
N TYR A 401 17.07 6.44 -15.19
CA TYR A 401 16.71 7.81 -15.56
C TYR A 401 17.86 8.82 -15.40
N LEU A 402 18.71 8.66 -14.37
CA LEU A 402 19.80 9.59 -14.10
C LEU A 402 21.10 9.24 -14.83
N THR A 403 21.29 7.99 -15.27
CA THR A 403 22.59 7.50 -15.77
C THR A 403 22.57 7.02 -17.21
N THR A 404 21.38 6.91 -17.83
CA THR A 404 21.21 6.43 -19.22
C THR A 404 20.19 7.28 -19.99
N ASP A 405 19.92 6.91 -21.24
CA ASP A 405 18.86 7.54 -22.05
C ASP A 405 17.45 7.04 -21.70
N TRP A 406 17.33 6.10 -20.74
CA TRP A 406 16.01 5.61 -20.28
C TRP A 406 15.12 6.79 -19.83
N PRO A 407 13.83 6.82 -20.19
CA PRO A 407 13.05 5.73 -20.81
C PRO A 407 13.08 5.69 -22.33
N SER A 408 13.93 6.46 -23.00
CA SER A 408 14.02 6.44 -24.46
C SER A 408 14.54 5.09 -24.98
N THR A 409 13.91 4.59 -26.04
CA THR A 409 14.27 3.33 -26.72
C THR A 409 14.82 3.58 -28.12
N ARG A 410 15.46 4.72 -28.34
CA ARG A 410 16.04 5.11 -29.65
C ARG A 410 17.33 4.34 -29.96
#